data_fb453522e930ec826b9279724f46623c
#
_entry.id   fb453522e930ec826b9279724f46623c
#
_cell.length_a   1.000
_cell.length_b   1.000
_cell.length_c   1.000
_cell.angle_alpha   90.00
_cell.angle_beta   90.00
_cell.angle_gamma   90.00
#
_symmetry.space_group_name_H-M   'P 1'
#
loop_
_entity.id
_entity.type
_entity.pdbx_description
1 polymer ?
#
loop_
_entity_poly.entity_id
_entity_poly.type
_entity_poly.pdbx_seq_one_letter_code
_entity_poly.pdbx_strand_id
1 'polypeptide(L)'
;TAYIDNLYFYKTGGGTATEPAAAAPTPPVRDAASVISLFSGAYTNVTVDTWKTDWSAATYQEVTVAGDPTKKYSALDFVGIETGSAKIDATGMTHIHIDVWSADITTFGIKLVDFGADGTYGGGDDVEHQKDFTSPAQGVWVSYNIPQSDFTGLTTRAHLAQYILVGKPSGATTIWVDNMYFYNDGGSTPAGPTAAAPTPPARNAANVVSIYSDA
;
A
#
# COMPACT_ATOMS: atom_id res chain seq x y z
N THR A 1 14.87 12.82 -14.02
CA THR A 1 14.03 13.98 -14.41
C THR A 1 12.87 14.06 -13.44
N ALA A 2 12.58 15.25 -12.85
CA ALA A 2 11.44 15.48 -11.99
C ALA A 2 10.48 16.46 -12.68
N TYR A 3 9.18 16.19 -12.54
CA TYR A 3 8.12 17.09 -13.00
C TYR A 3 7.40 17.59 -11.75
N ILE A 4 7.27 18.90 -11.58
CA ILE A 4 6.68 19.55 -10.42
C ILE A 4 5.56 20.48 -10.88
N ASP A 5 4.40 20.33 -10.27
CA ASP A 5 3.24 21.19 -10.45
C ASP A 5 2.49 21.37 -9.11
N ASN A 6 1.74 22.47 -8.97
CA ASN A 6 0.89 22.74 -7.81
C ASN A 6 1.58 22.67 -6.44
N LEU A 7 2.78 23.25 -6.32
CA LEU A 7 3.48 23.36 -5.03
C LEU A 7 2.92 24.54 -4.21
N TYR A 8 2.26 24.24 -3.09
CA TYR A 8 1.70 25.25 -2.20
C TYR A 8 1.65 24.80 -0.74
N PHE A 9 1.68 25.74 0.18
CA PHE A 9 1.40 25.51 1.59
C PHE A 9 -0.04 25.88 1.91
N TYR A 10 -0.70 25.12 2.76
CA TYR A 10 -2.02 25.46 3.26
C TYR A 10 -2.16 25.07 4.74
N LYS A 11 -3.01 25.81 5.44
CA LYS A 11 -3.39 25.49 6.81
C LYS A 11 -4.64 24.61 6.78
N THR A 12 -4.54 23.41 7.32
CA THR A 12 -5.73 22.57 7.55
C THR A 12 -6.57 23.20 8.66
N GLY A 13 -7.88 23.33 8.45
CA GLY A 13 -8.82 23.67 9.52
C GLY A 13 -8.72 22.59 10.62
N GLY A 14 -8.50 22.99 11.87
CA GLY A 14 -8.02 22.19 12.98
C GLY A 14 -8.93 21.08 13.50
N GLY A 15 -9.09 20.02 12.72
CA GLY A 15 -9.55 18.71 13.17
C GLY A 15 -8.66 17.68 12.49
N THR A 16 -7.93 16.88 13.27
CA THR A 16 -7.24 15.70 12.72
C THR A 16 -8.31 14.73 12.23
N ALA A 17 -8.37 14.50 10.91
CA ALA A 17 -9.25 13.48 10.36
C ALA A 17 -8.89 12.13 11.01
N THR A 18 -9.88 11.42 11.52
CA THR A 18 -9.71 10.10 12.14
C THR A 18 -9.93 8.95 11.15
N GLU A 19 -10.42 9.29 9.94
CA GLU A 19 -10.66 8.36 8.83
C GLU A 19 -10.49 9.06 7.49
N PRO A 20 -10.20 8.35 6.39
CA PRO A 20 -10.04 8.94 5.08
C PRO A 20 -11.37 9.49 4.54
N ALA A 21 -11.35 10.74 4.06
CA ALA A 21 -12.50 11.38 3.43
C ALA A 21 -12.53 11.20 1.90
N ALA A 22 -11.45 10.75 1.29
CA ALA A 22 -11.31 10.48 -0.13
C ALA A 22 -10.78 9.07 -0.35
N ALA A 23 -11.14 8.46 -1.49
CA ALA A 23 -10.60 7.18 -1.92
C ALA A 23 -9.08 7.24 -2.07
N ALA A 24 -8.43 6.07 -2.08
CA ALA A 24 -7.02 5.94 -2.40
C ALA A 24 -6.73 6.46 -3.82
N PRO A 25 -5.48 6.85 -4.13
CA PRO A 25 -5.09 7.25 -5.47
C PRO A 25 -5.39 6.15 -6.50
N THR A 26 -5.94 6.52 -7.65
CA THR A 26 -6.17 5.55 -8.72
C THR A 26 -4.84 5.04 -9.27
N PRO A 27 -4.59 3.72 -9.30
CA PRO A 27 -3.39 3.16 -9.89
C PRO A 27 -3.24 3.51 -11.37
N PRO A 28 -2.00 3.62 -11.89
CA PRO A 28 -1.77 3.84 -13.31
C PRO A 28 -2.23 2.63 -14.13
N VAL A 29 -2.64 2.86 -15.38
CA VAL A 29 -2.93 1.78 -16.32
C VAL A 29 -1.66 0.98 -16.61
N ARG A 30 -1.73 -0.35 -16.48
CA ARG A 30 -0.64 -1.30 -16.74
C ARG A 30 -1.15 -2.48 -17.56
N ASP A 31 -0.26 -3.10 -18.34
CA ASP A 31 -0.57 -4.36 -19.00
C ASP A 31 -0.85 -5.45 -17.97
N ALA A 32 -1.85 -6.29 -18.22
CA ALA A 32 -2.25 -7.37 -17.31
C ALA A 32 -1.09 -8.33 -16.97
N ALA A 33 -0.18 -8.58 -17.93
CA ALA A 33 1.00 -9.42 -17.72
C ALA A 33 2.06 -8.76 -16.79
N SER A 34 1.94 -7.45 -16.54
CA SER A 34 2.87 -6.68 -15.70
C SER A 34 2.33 -6.40 -14.30
N VAL A 35 1.20 -7.02 -13.91
CA VAL A 35 0.57 -6.82 -12.60
C VAL A 35 0.05 -8.13 -12.03
N ILE A 36 0.25 -8.35 -10.75
CA ILE A 36 -0.43 -9.37 -9.94
C ILE A 36 -1.11 -8.64 -8.79
N SER A 37 -2.42 -8.47 -8.87
CA SER A 37 -3.17 -7.69 -7.89
C SER A 37 -3.80 -8.58 -6.82
N LEU A 38 -3.52 -8.28 -5.56
CA LEU A 38 -4.23 -8.89 -4.43
C LEU A 38 -5.55 -8.13 -4.18
N PHE A 39 -5.49 -6.79 -4.22
CA PHE A 39 -6.65 -5.94 -4.01
C PHE A 39 -6.48 -4.60 -4.72
N SER A 40 -7.33 -4.30 -5.67
CA SER A 40 -7.44 -2.99 -6.32
C SER A 40 -8.72 -2.92 -7.15
N GLY A 41 -9.35 -1.76 -7.23
CA GLY A 41 -10.43 -1.48 -8.16
C GLY A 41 -9.98 -1.32 -9.62
N ALA A 42 -8.67 -1.14 -9.86
CA ALA A 42 -8.10 -0.87 -11.19
C ALA A 42 -7.68 -2.14 -11.95
N TYR A 43 -7.49 -3.27 -11.27
CA TYR A 43 -6.95 -4.50 -11.85
C TYR A 43 -7.81 -5.72 -11.53
N THR A 44 -7.60 -6.83 -12.26
CA THR A 44 -8.17 -8.12 -11.90
C THR A 44 -7.40 -8.71 -10.72
N ASN A 45 -8.10 -8.92 -9.60
CA ASN A 45 -7.51 -9.44 -8.39
C ASN A 45 -7.38 -10.98 -8.46
N VAL A 46 -6.29 -11.50 -7.90
CA VAL A 46 -6.13 -12.94 -7.63
C VAL A 46 -6.97 -13.34 -6.41
N THR A 47 -7.12 -14.63 -6.19
CA THR A 47 -7.78 -15.15 -4.99
C THR A 47 -6.89 -14.94 -3.77
N VAL A 48 -7.44 -14.31 -2.73
CA VAL A 48 -6.85 -14.17 -1.40
C VAL A 48 -7.67 -15.05 -0.45
N ASP A 49 -7.03 -15.98 0.26
CA ASP A 49 -7.69 -16.94 1.13
C ASP A 49 -8.29 -16.26 2.36
N THR A 50 -7.52 -15.33 2.94
CA THR A 50 -7.98 -14.52 4.07
C THR A 50 -7.28 -13.17 4.11
N TRP A 51 -8.03 -12.14 4.50
CA TRP A 51 -7.52 -10.79 4.78
C TRP A 51 -7.13 -10.60 6.24
N LYS A 52 -7.39 -11.60 7.08
CA LYS A 52 -6.98 -11.65 8.47
C LYS A 52 -6.93 -13.10 8.94
N THR A 53 -5.74 -13.57 9.25
CA THR A 53 -5.53 -14.90 9.84
C THR A 53 -5.97 -14.95 11.31
N ASP A 54 -6.20 -16.15 11.84
CA ASP A 54 -6.59 -16.34 13.25
C ASP A 54 -5.48 -15.93 14.23
N TRP A 55 -4.21 -16.00 13.81
CA TRP A 55 -3.06 -15.57 14.60
C TRP A 55 -2.79 -14.07 14.57
N SER A 56 -3.55 -13.29 13.79
CA SER A 56 -3.41 -11.82 13.70
C SER A 56 -3.86 -11.12 14.98
N ALA A 57 -3.13 -10.06 15.35
CA ALA A 57 -3.50 -9.12 16.42
C ALA A 57 -4.04 -7.82 15.82
N ALA A 58 -5.26 -7.88 15.32
CA ALA A 58 -5.99 -6.76 14.70
C ALA A 58 -7.49 -7.08 14.61
N THR A 59 -8.31 -6.04 14.46
CA THR A 59 -9.70 -6.15 14.02
C THR A 59 -9.80 -5.78 12.55
N TYR A 60 -10.41 -6.64 11.72
CA TYR A 60 -10.58 -6.43 10.30
C TYR A 60 -12.02 -6.08 9.92
N GLN A 61 -12.18 -5.15 9.00
CA GLN A 61 -13.45 -4.79 8.39
C GLN A 61 -13.24 -4.44 6.91
N GLU A 62 -14.20 -4.82 6.05
CA GLU A 62 -14.36 -4.20 4.74
C GLU A 62 -15.21 -2.95 4.89
N VAL A 63 -14.73 -1.84 4.36
CA VAL A 63 -15.42 -0.54 4.40
C VAL A 63 -15.42 0.07 3.02
N THR A 64 -16.20 1.13 2.85
CA THR A 64 -16.22 1.92 1.61
C THR A 64 -15.79 3.34 1.92
N VAL A 65 -14.78 3.83 1.23
CA VAL A 65 -14.27 5.20 1.36
C VAL A 65 -14.56 5.96 0.07
N ALA A 66 -15.43 6.97 0.15
CA ALA A 66 -15.87 7.77 -1.00
C ALA A 66 -16.35 6.92 -2.20
N GLY A 67 -17.00 5.79 -1.92
CA GLY A 67 -17.51 4.87 -2.94
C GLY A 67 -16.56 3.74 -3.33
N ASP A 68 -15.33 3.72 -2.82
CA ASP A 68 -14.31 2.73 -3.14
C ASP A 68 -14.15 1.69 -2.00
N PRO A 69 -14.23 0.37 -2.32
CA PRO A 69 -13.97 -0.68 -1.33
C PRO A 69 -12.56 -0.58 -0.75
N THR A 70 -12.44 -0.72 0.56
CA THR A 70 -11.19 -0.52 1.28
C THR A 70 -11.09 -1.52 2.44
N LYS A 71 -9.90 -2.00 2.75
CA LYS A 71 -9.64 -2.87 3.90
C LYS A 71 -9.26 -2.02 5.11
N LYS A 72 -9.99 -2.15 6.23
CA LYS A 72 -9.71 -1.42 7.48
C LYS A 72 -9.20 -2.38 8.54
N TYR A 73 -8.08 -2.05 9.16
CA TYR A 73 -7.51 -2.77 10.30
C TYR A 73 -7.40 -1.82 11.47
N SER A 74 -8.09 -2.12 12.58
CA SER A 74 -8.04 -1.36 13.83
C SER A 74 -7.46 -2.19 14.96
N ALA A 75 -7.01 -1.53 16.03
CA ALA A 75 -6.23 -2.15 17.09
C ALA A 75 -5.06 -2.98 16.54
N LEU A 76 -4.40 -2.46 15.51
CA LEU A 76 -3.37 -3.17 14.76
C LEU A 76 -2.05 -3.25 15.55
N ASP A 77 -1.59 -4.46 15.81
CA ASP A 77 -0.19 -4.77 16.05
C ASP A 77 0.41 -5.37 14.77
N PHE A 78 -0.17 -6.50 14.33
CA PHE A 78 0.12 -7.10 13.02
C PHE A 78 -1.11 -7.83 12.49
N VAL A 79 -1.20 -7.96 11.16
CA VAL A 79 -2.22 -8.75 10.47
C VAL A 79 -1.58 -9.56 9.35
N GLY A 80 -1.88 -10.86 9.33
CA GLY A 80 -1.51 -11.76 8.23
C GLY A 80 -2.63 -11.82 7.19
N ILE A 81 -2.23 -11.68 5.93
CA ILE A 81 -3.02 -11.89 4.73
C ILE A 81 -2.44 -13.12 4.03
N GLU A 82 -3.26 -14.02 3.52
CA GLU A 82 -2.77 -15.27 2.94
C GLU A 82 -3.31 -15.56 1.54
N THR A 83 -2.42 -16.10 0.70
CA THR A 83 -2.68 -16.69 -0.62
C THR A 83 -2.13 -18.12 -0.68
N GLY A 84 -2.16 -18.85 0.45
CA GLY A 84 -1.54 -20.17 0.58
C GLY A 84 -2.13 -21.23 -0.37
N SER A 85 -3.43 -21.13 -0.71
CA SER A 85 -4.07 -22.01 -1.68
C SER A 85 -3.67 -21.71 -3.14
N ALA A 86 -3.26 -20.46 -3.43
CA ALA A 86 -2.84 -19.98 -4.73
C ALA A 86 -1.62 -19.04 -4.56
N LYS A 87 -0.48 -19.65 -4.24
CA LYS A 87 0.77 -18.92 -4.00
C LYS A 87 1.15 -18.04 -5.19
N ILE A 88 1.69 -16.88 -4.91
CA ILE A 88 2.05 -15.89 -5.92
C ILE A 88 3.48 -16.11 -6.37
N ASP A 89 3.69 -16.34 -7.67
CA ASP A 89 5.01 -16.24 -8.29
C ASP A 89 5.25 -14.77 -8.70
N ALA A 90 6.02 -14.07 -7.89
CA ALA A 90 6.41 -12.69 -8.13
C ALA A 90 7.86 -12.55 -8.68
N THR A 91 8.46 -13.60 -9.19
CA THR A 91 9.84 -13.58 -9.74
C THR A 91 10.00 -12.63 -10.91
N GLY A 92 8.93 -12.44 -11.70
CA GLY A 92 8.88 -11.49 -12.83
C GLY A 92 8.53 -10.05 -12.44
N MET A 93 8.23 -9.78 -11.16
CA MET A 93 7.82 -8.46 -10.69
C MET A 93 9.01 -7.70 -10.10
N THR A 94 9.01 -6.38 -10.26
CA THR A 94 10.10 -5.50 -9.75
C THR A 94 9.72 -4.82 -8.45
N HIS A 95 8.43 -4.61 -8.20
CA HIS A 95 7.91 -3.86 -7.04
C HIS A 95 6.68 -4.52 -6.44
N ILE A 96 6.43 -4.21 -5.17
CA ILE A 96 5.09 -4.29 -4.56
C ILE A 96 4.60 -2.87 -4.27
N HIS A 97 3.32 -2.63 -4.55
CA HIS A 97 2.61 -1.39 -4.24
C HIS A 97 1.54 -1.64 -3.18
N ILE A 98 1.38 -0.67 -2.28
CA ILE A 98 0.27 -0.63 -1.33
C ILE A 98 -0.03 0.83 -0.95
N ASP A 99 -1.30 1.21 -0.98
CA ASP A 99 -1.77 2.48 -0.44
C ASP A 99 -2.25 2.30 0.99
N VAL A 100 -1.75 3.14 1.89
CA VAL A 100 -2.09 3.10 3.32
C VAL A 100 -2.49 4.49 3.79
N TRP A 101 -3.60 4.57 4.51
CA TRP A 101 -4.01 5.78 5.23
C TRP A 101 -4.05 5.49 6.73
N SER A 102 -3.59 6.41 7.55
CA SER A 102 -3.73 6.34 9.01
C SER A 102 -3.70 7.74 9.62
N ALA A 103 -4.42 7.94 10.71
CA ALA A 103 -4.38 9.16 11.50
C ALA A 103 -3.28 9.14 12.59
N ASP A 104 -2.79 7.96 12.96
CA ASP A 104 -2.08 7.72 14.21
C ASP A 104 -0.81 6.87 14.10
N ILE A 105 -0.53 6.31 12.91
CA ILE A 105 0.60 5.39 12.73
C ILE A 105 1.95 6.11 12.87
N THR A 106 2.87 5.50 13.61
CA THR A 106 4.26 5.99 13.78
C THR A 106 5.28 5.13 13.05
N THR A 107 4.95 3.87 12.77
CA THR A 107 5.71 2.99 11.89
C THR A 107 4.75 2.08 11.17
N PHE A 108 4.88 2.01 9.85
CA PHE A 108 4.22 1.02 8.99
C PHE A 108 5.24 -0.02 8.57
N GLY A 109 4.91 -1.30 8.71
CA GLY A 109 5.73 -2.41 8.22
C GLY A 109 4.95 -3.30 7.27
N ILE A 110 5.65 -3.83 6.27
CA ILE A 110 5.15 -4.90 5.41
C ILE A 110 6.19 -6.02 5.34
N LYS A 111 5.76 -7.25 5.68
CA LYS A 111 6.57 -8.45 5.58
C LYS A 111 6.01 -9.34 4.48
N LEU A 112 6.89 -9.88 3.64
CA LEU A 112 6.58 -10.90 2.67
C LEU A 112 7.17 -12.22 3.15
N VAL A 113 6.42 -13.32 2.97
CA VAL A 113 6.85 -14.69 3.31
C VAL A 113 6.65 -15.56 2.08
N ASP A 114 7.73 -16.18 1.63
CA ASP A 114 7.74 -17.19 0.58
C ASP A 114 7.87 -18.57 1.24
N PHE A 115 6.97 -19.50 0.93
CA PHE A 115 6.91 -20.84 1.54
C PHE A 115 7.89 -21.84 0.91
N GLY A 116 8.87 -21.36 0.14
CA GLY A 116 9.87 -22.21 -0.45
C GLY A 116 9.35 -23.19 -1.49
N ALA A 117 10.19 -24.13 -1.88
CA ALA A 117 9.91 -25.06 -2.94
C ALA A 117 8.88 -26.14 -2.57
N ASP A 118 8.77 -26.49 -1.28
CA ASP A 118 7.77 -27.44 -0.80
C ASP A 118 6.36 -26.81 -0.69
N GLY A 119 6.31 -25.48 -0.72
CA GLY A 119 5.08 -24.70 -0.70
C GLY A 119 4.29 -24.78 0.61
N THR A 120 4.95 -25.14 1.73
CA THR A 120 4.32 -25.35 3.03
C THR A 120 5.08 -24.59 4.11
N TYR A 121 4.40 -23.79 4.92
CA TYR A 121 5.04 -23.07 6.02
C TYR A 121 5.67 -24.06 7.02
N GLY A 122 6.91 -23.81 7.42
CA GLY A 122 7.64 -24.62 8.40
C GLY A 122 8.49 -25.74 7.82
N GLY A 123 8.53 -25.89 6.47
CA GLY A 123 9.35 -26.91 5.79
C GLY A 123 10.87 -26.73 5.93
N GLY A 124 11.31 -25.55 6.35
CA GLY A 124 12.73 -25.21 6.55
C GLY A 124 13.38 -24.54 5.36
N ASP A 125 12.64 -24.32 4.27
CA ASP A 125 13.02 -23.57 3.09
C ASP A 125 12.25 -22.24 2.92
N ASP A 126 11.40 -21.91 3.91
CA ASP A 126 10.73 -20.61 4.01
C ASP A 126 11.74 -19.47 4.10
N VAL A 127 11.44 -18.39 3.42
CA VAL A 127 12.18 -17.14 3.55
C VAL A 127 11.23 -15.97 3.75
N GLU A 128 11.66 -15.02 4.60
CA GLU A 128 10.86 -13.85 4.89
C GLU A 128 11.69 -12.59 5.03
N HIS A 129 11.09 -11.45 4.78
CA HIS A 129 11.69 -10.16 5.08
C HIS A 129 10.62 -9.11 5.36
N GLN A 130 10.86 -8.28 6.39
CA GLN A 130 10.02 -7.14 6.72
C GLN A 130 10.73 -5.84 6.33
N LYS A 131 10.00 -4.95 5.68
CA LYS A 131 10.41 -3.57 5.42
C LYS A 131 9.59 -2.63 6.28
N ASP A 132 10.26 -1.76 7.05
CA ASP A 132 9.62 -0.77 7.91
C ASP A 132 9.81 0.64 7.37
N PHE A 133 8.78 1.47 7.57
CA PHE A 133 8.72 2.89 7.23
C PHE A 133 8.39 3.67 8.51
N THR A 134 9.36 4.45 8.99
CA THR A 134 9.23 5.25 10.21
C THR A 134 8.67 6.62 9.91
N SER A 135 7.82 7.12 10.82
CA SER A 135 7.21 8.44 10.75
C SER A 135 6.50 8.73 9.41
N PRO A 136 5.63 7.82 8.92
CA PRO A 136 4.88 8.10 7.71
C PRO A 136 3.94 9.31 7.92
N ALA A 137 3.58 9.96 6.81
CA ALA A 137 2.60 11.04 6.87
C ALA A 137 1.25 10.51 7.39
N GLN A 138 0.62 11.25 8.31
CA GLN A 138 -0.67 10.92 8.90
C GLN A 138 -1.79 11.77 8.29
N GLY A 139 -3.02 11.22 8.28
CA GLY A 139 -4.20 11.92 7.80
C GLY A 139 -4.27 12.05 6.27
N VAL A 140 -3.40 11.38 5.55
CA VAL A 140 -3.36 11.33 4.08
C VAL A 140 -3.07 9.91 3.60
N TRP A 141 -3.45 9.59 2.37
CA TRP A 141 -3.01 8.36 1.73
C TRP A 141 -1.51 8.43 1.41
N VAL A 142 -0.78 7.39 1.78
CA VAL A 142 0.64 7.20 1.47
C VAL A 142 0.77 6.02 0.53
N SER A 143 1.28 6.26 -0.67
CA SER A 143 1.53 5.22 -1.67
C SER A 143 2.95 4.67 -1.52
N TYR A 144 3.06 3.43 -1.09
CA TYR A 144 4.34 2.73 -0.97
C TYR A 144 4.62 1.95 -2.26
N ASN A 145 5.63 2.37 -3.02
CA ASN A 145 6.17 1.65 -4.16
C ASN A 145 7.52 1.03 -3.72
N ILE A 146 7.50 -0.23 -3.32
CA ILE A 146 8.64 -0.87 -2.66
C ILE A 146 9.34 -1.78 -3.66
N PRO A 147 10.60 -1.48 -4.02
CA PRO A 147 11.38 -2.39 -4.86
C PRO A 147 11.49 -3.77 -4.21
N GLN A 148 11.30 -4.82 -4.98
CA GLN A 148 11.48 -6.19 -4.46
C GLN A 148 12.91 -6.47 -3.98
N SER A 149 13.89 -5.72 -4.49
CA SER A 149 15.28 -5.76 -4.02
C SER A 149 15.46 -5.30 -2.58
N ASP A 150 14.52 -4.53 -2.02
CA ASP A 150 14.56 -4.07 -0.63
C ASP A 150 14.26 -5.20 0.36
N PHE A 151 13.60 -6.26 -0.09
CA PHE A 151 13.34 -7.46 0.71
C PHE A 151 14.53 -8.43 0.63
N THR A 152 15.65 -8.02 1.18
CA THR A 152 16.95 -8.71 1.04
C THR A 152 16.99 -10.11 1.64
N GLY A 153 16.09 -10.43 2.57
CA GLY A 153 15.93 -11.77 3.15
C GLY A 153 15.14 -12.74 2.27
N LEU A 154 14.42 -12.22 1.26
CA LEU A 154 13.71 -13.07 0.30
C LEU A 154 14.69 -13.57 -0.77
N THR A 155 15.25 -14.74 -0.60
CA THR A 155 16.11 -15.40 -1.59
C THR A 155 15.32 -16.04 -2.73
N THR A 156 14.03 -16.29 -2.53
CA THR A 156 13.05 -16.69 -3.56
C THR A 156 11.77 -15.84 -3.43
N ARG A 157 10.97 -15.78 -4.52
CA ARG A 157 9.68 -15.09 -4.62
C ARG A 157 8.70 -15.87 -5.49
N ALA A 158 8.96 -17.17 -5.66
CA ALA A 158 8.15 -18.03 -6.52
C ALA A 158 6.90 -18.59 -5.81
N HIS A 159 6.89 -18.53 -4.47
CA HIS A 159 5.83 -19.13 -3.66
C HIS A 159 5.39 -18.20 -2.52
N LEU A 160 5.25 -16.90 -2.82
CA LEU A 160 4.75 -15.94 -1.83
C LEU A 160 3.34 -16.36 -1.39
N ALA A 161 3.19 -16.54 -0.09
CA ALA A 161 1.96 -17.06 0.51
C ALA A 161 1.42 -16.21 1.65
N GLN A 162 2.26 -15.41 2.34
CA GLN A 162 1.82 -14.53 3.40
C GLN A 162 2.35 -13.11 3.23
N TYR A 163 1.48 -12.16 3.56
CA TYR A 163 1.75 -10.73 3.57
C TYR A 163 1.34 -10.21 4.93
N ILE A 164 2.31 -9.74 5.75
CA ILE A 164 2.03 -9.32 7.10
C ILE A 164 2.18 -7.80 7.20
N LEU A 165 1.11 -7.11 7.52
CA LEU A 165 1.12 -5.67 7.76
C LEU A 165 1.30 -5.43 9.26
N VAL A 166 2.18 -4.49 9.61
CA VAL A 166 2.51 -4.13 10.99
C VAL A 166 2.24 -2.65 11.21
N GLY A 167 1.63 -2.31 12.33
CA GLY A 167 1.37 -0.93 12.73
C GLY A 167 1.89 -0.62 14.13
N LYS A 168 2.51 0.55 14.29
CA LYS A 168 2.90 1.06 15.60
C LYS A 168 2.25 2.44 15.84
N PRO A 169 1.80 2.73 17.07
CA PRO A 169 1.89 1.91 18.31
C PRO A 169 1.06 0.63 18.25
N SER A 170 1.64 -0.48 18.77
CA SER A 170 0.98 -1.79 18.76
C SER A 170 -0.37 -1.76 19.46
N GLY A 171 -1.42 -2.34 18.84
CA GLY A 171 -2.74 -2.45 19.40
C GLY A 171 -3.54 -1.14 19.51
N ALA A 172 -2.95 0.00 19.09
CA ALA A 172 -3.59 1.31 19.15
C ALA A 172 -3.75 1.97 17.77
N THR A 173 -3.07 1.42 16.74
CA THR A 173 -3.08 1.97 15.38
C THR A 173 -4.29 1.49 14.59
N THR A 174 -4.83 2.39 13.76
CA THR A 174 -5.81 2.04 12.73
C THR A 174 -5.27 2.42 11.36
N ILE A 175 -5.34 1.48 10.41
CA ILE A 175 -4.98 1.72 9.01
C ILE A 175 -6.14 1.37 8.07
N TRP A 176 -6.24 2.09 6.96
CA TRP A 176 -7.01 1.75 5.77
C TRP A 176 -6.03 1.38 4.68
N VAL A 177 -6.32 0.31 3.97
CA VAL A 177 -5.45 -0.29 2.94
C VAL A 177 -6.22 -0.44 1.65
N ASP A 178 -5.58 -0.03 0.57
CA ASP A 178 -6.06 -0.19 -0.78
C ASP A 178 -4.90 -0.45 -1.75
N ASN A 179 -5.21 -0.83 -2.99
CA ASN A 179 -4.26 -0.96 -4.09
C ASN A 179 -3.02 -1.79 -3.76
N MET A 180 -3.23 -2.99 -3.19
CA MET A 180 -2.16 -3.93 -2.90
C MET A 180 -1.89 -4.83 -4.10
N TYR A 181 -0.76 -4.63 -4.79
CA TYR A 181 -0.40 -5.40 -5.99
C TYR A 181 1.11 -5.44 -6.23
N PHE A 182 1.58 -6.50 -6.86
CA PHE A 182 2.91 -6.55 -7.46
C PHE A 182 2.87 -6.01 -8.88
N TYR A 183 3.97 -5.37 -9.32
CA TYR A 183 4.09 -4.92 -10.69
C TYR A 183 5.51 -5.01 -11.23
N ASN A 184 5.60 -5.12 -12.56
CA ASN A 184 6.83 -4.96 -13.30
C ASN A 184 6.81 -3.58 -13.97
N ASP A 185 7.79 -2.73 -13.66
CA ASP A 185 7.94 -1.41 -14.28
C ASP A 185 8.65 -1.46 -15.63
N GLY A 186 9.04 -2.67 -16.08
CA GLY A 186 9.73 -2.88 -17.35
C GLY A 186 11.14 -2.29 -17.42
N GLY A 187 11.67 -1.80 -16.27
CA GLY A 187 12.93 -1.05 -16.25
C GLY A 187 12.87 0.24 -17.07
N SER A 188 11.70 0.64 -17.53
CA SER A 188 11.51 1.90 -18.23
C SER A 188 11.53 3.04 -17.21
N THR A 189 12.39 4.02 -17.43
CA THR A 189 12.21 5.35 -16.83
C THR A 189 10.78 5.79 -17.14
N PRO A 190 9.96 6.15 -16.16
CA PRO A 190 8.59 6.60 -16.42
C PRO A 190 8.64 7.71 -17.47
N ALA A 191 7.90 7.55 -18.56
CA ALA A 191 7.60 8.68 -19.43
C ALA A 191 7.01 9.78 -18.54
N GLY A 192 7.27 11.05 -18.83
CA GLY A 192 6.69 12.12 -18.06
C GLY A 192 5.17 11.99 -17.97
N PRO A 193 4.53 12.72 -17.05
CA PRO A 193 3.10 12.60 -16.85
C PRO A 193 2.35 12.80 -18.15
N THR A 194 1.43 11.89 -18.47
CA THR A 194 0.58 11.94 -19.67
C THR A 194 -0.69 12.78 -19.46
N ALA A 195 -0.96 13.13 -18.21
CA ALA A 195 -2.06 14.00 -17.80
C ALA A 195 -1.55 15.18 -16.98
N ALA A 196 -2.25 16.29 -17.02
CA ALA A 196 -1.99 17.42 -16.15
C ALA A 196 -2.21 17.03 -14.67
N ALA A 197 -1.51 17.73 -13.77
CA ALA A 197 -1.76 17.58 -12.33
C ALA A 197 -3.24 17.93 -12.01
N PRO A 198 -3.82 17.28 -10.98
CA PRO A 198 -5.19 17.61 -10.56
C PRO A 198 -5.31 19.08 -10.17
N THR A 199 -6.42 19.71 -10.56
CA THR A 199 -6.72 21.07 -10.13
C THR A 199 -6.79 21.13 -8.61
N PRO A 200 -6.05 22.06 -7.96
CA PRO A 200 -6.13 22.20 -6.51
C PRO A 200 -7.56 22.51 -6.04
N PRO A 201 -8.00 21.98 -4.90
CA PRO A 201 -9.31 22.28 -4.37
C PRO A 201 -9.43 23.78 -4.02
N ALA A 202 -10.61 24.37 -4.29
CA ALA A 202 -10.88 25.75 -3.91
C ALA A 202 -10.67 25.98 -2.42
N ARG A 203 -9.87 26.98 -2.06
CA ARG A 203 -9.55 27.34 -0.69
C ARG A 203 -9.64 28.85 -0.48
N ASN A 204 -9.86 29.28 0.76
CA ASN A 204 -9.81 30.71 1.07
C ASN A 204 -8.37 31.20 0.91
N ALA A 205 -8.18 32.28 0.12
CA ALA A 205 -6.87 32.86 -0.18
C ALA A 205 -6.06 33.21 1.09
N ALA A 206 -6.72 33.57 2.19
CA ALA A 206 -6.07 33.85 3.46
C ALA A 206 -5.39 32.62 4.12
N ASN A 207 -5.71 31.40 3.65
CA ASN A 207 -5.22 30.13 4.18
C ASN A 207 -4.23 29.42 3.23
N VAL A 208 -3.83 30.08 2.14
CA VAL A 208 -2.96 29.48 1.11
C VAL A 208 -1.78 30.39 0.84
N VAL A 209 -0.58 29.82 0.81
CA VAL A 209 0.61 30.42 0.21
C VAL A 209 1.02 29.52 -0.95
N SER A 210 0.73 29.93 -2.18
CA SER A 210 1.13 29.21 -3.38
C SER A 210 2.56 29.60 -3.77
N ILE A 211 3.40 28.60 -4.01
CA ILE A 211 4.74 28.79 -4.61
C ILE A 211 4.64 28.64 -6.14
N TYR A 212 3.84 27.68 -6.60
CA TYR A 212 3.56 27.41 -8.00
C TYR A 212 2.20 26.75 -8.14
N SER A 213 1.24 27.40 -8.80
CA SER A 213 -0.06 26.86 -9.17
C SER A 213 -0.71 27.83 -10.15
N ASP A 214 -1.45 27.32 -11.11
CA ASP A 214 -2.27 28.06 -12.07
C ASP A 214 -3.76 28.18 -11.65
N ALA A 215 -4.07 27.79 -10.39
CA ALA A 215 -5.41 27.87 -9.76
C ALA A 215 -5.49 28.92 -8.67
#